data_9da9c9b63dcaf614d1a06d6b4fd04a86
#
_entry.id   9da9c9b63dcaf614d1a06d6b4fd04a86
#
_cell.length_a   1.000
_cell.length_b   1.000
_cell.length_c   1.000
_cell.angle_alpha   90.00
_cell.angle_beta   90.00
_cell.angle_gamma   90.00
#
_symmetry.space_group_name_H-M   'P 1'
#
loop_
_entity.id
_entity.type
_entity.pdbx_description
1 polymer ?
#
loop_
_entity_poly.entity_id
_entity_poly.type
_entity_poly.pdbx_seq_one_letter_code
_entity_poly.pdbx_strand_id
1 'polypeptide(L)'
;LRALLHFDLLRMFGKGNLGGRPELLNTPSIPYSLNFNKYAPVQFTYEQFLGHLKKDIEEAIDYLYVDPITRRESLDYYLPYVDQSFLATDQYGNNIIDRRFRMNYYAAQALYVRILMWEGTAEARGKALTIAENLIKNAYYSWAFENSVMVKNNEWWKSDLLFQNEHLFTMAVEKFEEYQTHSQGTRNWFDASSPGNTYQVVYLTQSKAEEIYETPGIGDSDWRFIYCLLPQGSSRNYYGLVKLRQHPEHTESYSRMIPMIRITEMYYIAAECRMEAGPDYDKALALEYLNTVRRHRGIAEAEELPFNLTDQQVKDEIYKEYRKEFVGEGQIFFYYKRKGMETIPGYNGEMTDLEYQYPMPDDEIALGGRI
;
A
#
# COMPACT_ATOMS: atom_id res chain seq x y z
N LEU A 1 -0.85 -14.68 -9.03
CA LEU A 1 0.04 -14.83 -7.86
C LEU A 1 1.52 -14.81 -8.25
N ARG A 2 1.96 -15.51 -9.33
CA ARG A 2 3.37 -15.52 -9.74
C ARG A 2 3.90 -14.09 -9.95
N ALA A 3 3.18 -13.24 -10.67
CA ALA A 3 3.56 -11.84 -10.86
C ALA A 3 3.69 -11.08 -9.53
N LEU A 4 2.75 -11.25 -8.59
CA LEU A 4 2.80 -10.60 -7.27
C LEU A 4 4.07 -11.00 -6.51
N LEU A 5 4.34 -12.29 -6.38
CA LEU A 5 5.49 -12.78 -5.61
C LEU A 5 6.82 -12.35 -6.24
N HIS A 6 6.96 -12.45 -7.56
CA HIS A 6 8.20 -12.03 -8.22
C HIS A 6 8.35 -10.49 -8.19
N PHE A 7 7.27 -9.74 -8.26
CA PHE A 7 7.33 -8.28 -8.12
C PHE A 7 7.76 -7.87 -6.70
N ASP A 8 7.27 -8.54 -5.67
CA ASP A 8 7.71 -8.27 -4.31
C ASP A 8 9.18 -8.64 -4.11
N LEU A 9 9.63 -9.78 -4.65
CA LEU A 9 11.05 -10.13 -4.65
C LEU A 9 11.90 -9.08 -5.41
N LEU A 10 11.43 -8.59 -6.55
CA LEU A 10 12.10 -7.50 -7.28
C LEU A 10 12.21 -6.23 -6.43
N ARG A 11 11.13 -5.85 -5.75
CA ARG A 11 11.15 -4.66 -4.87
C ARG A 11 12.12 -4.82 -3.69
N MET A 12 12.25 -6.02 -3.16
CA MET A 12 13.14 -6.32 -2.03
C MET A 12 14.61 -6.40 -2.47
N PHE A 13 14.91 -7.25 -3.44
CA PHE A 13 16.28 -7.63 -3.80
C PHE A 13 16.83 -6.95 -5.05
N GLY A 14 15.97 -6.46 -5.93
CA GLY A 14 16.38 -5.72 -7.13
C GLY A 14 16.67 -4.25 -6.87
N LYS A 15 17.13 -3.55 -7.90
CA LYS A 15 17.33 -2.09 -7.89
C LYS A 15 16.02 -1.37 -8.21
N GLY A 16 15.89 -0.14 -7.70
CA GLY A 16 14.79 0.76 -8.00
C GLY A 16 15.14 1.87 -8.98
N ASN A 17 14.21 2.82 -9.17
CA ASN A 17 14.36 4.00 -10.04
C ASN A 17 14.78 3.64 -11.47
N LEU A 18 14.18 2.60 -12.06
CA LEU A 18 14.54 2.12 -13.39
C LEU A 18 14.27 3.16 -14.47
N GLY A 19 13.18 3.94 -14.33
CA GLY A 19 12.86 5.02 -15.25
C GLY A 19 13.87 6.18 -15.26
N GLY A 20 14.54 6.43 -14.13
CA GLY A 20 15.61 7.40 -14.01
C GLY A 20 16.99 6.85 -14.38
N ARG A 21 17.11 5.52 -14.49
CA ARG A 21 18.38 4.79 -14.74
C ARG A 21 18.20 3.73 -15.82
N PRO A 22 17.86 4.12 -17.08
CA PRO A 22 17.54 3.18 -18.15
C PRO A 22 18.70 2.22 -18.49
N GLU A 23 19.93 2.56 -18.17
CA GLU A 23 21.11 1.70 -18.31
C GLU A 23 20.99 0.40 -17.50
N LEU A 24 20.21 0.39 -16.41
CA LEU A 24 19.99 -0.81 -15.61
C LEU A 24 19.16 -1.87 -16.33
N LEU A 25 18.33 -1.49 -17.30
CA LEU A 25 17.42 -2.42 -17.99
C LEU A 25 18.15 -3.61 -18.60
N ASN A 26 19.39 -3.41 -19.08
CA ASN A 26 20.22 -4.45 -19.66
C ASN A 26 21.16 -5.16 -18.66
N THR A 27 21.07 -4.82 -17.37
CA THR A 27 21.86 -5.48 -16.33
C THR A 27 21.10 -6.67 -15.71
N PRO A 28 21.81 -7.65 -15.11
CA PRO A 28 21.15 -8.73 -14.39
C PRO A 28 20.24 -8.22 -13.26
N SER A 29 19.03 -8.76 -13.19
CA SER A 29 18.06 -8.49 -12.11
C SER A 29 18.09 -9.62 -11.08
N ILE A 30 16.94 -10.13 -10.72
CA ILE A 30 16.76 -11.31 -9.87
C ILE A 30 16.21 -12.48 -10.72
N PRO A 31 16.24 -13.74 -10.22
CA PRO A 31 15.66 -14.85 -10.93
C PRO A 31 14.15 -14.75 -11.11
N TYR A 32 13.66 -15.22 -12.26
CA TYR A 32 12.22 -15.39 -12.52
C TYR A 32 11.90 -16.85 -12.78
N SER A 33 11.07 -17.47 -11.94
CA SER A 33 10.68 -18.86 -12.07
C SER A 33 9.50 -19.00 -13.02
N LEU A 34 9.74 -19.45 -14.23
CA LEU A 34 8.72 -19.71 -15.24
C LEU A 34 8.01 -21.06 -15.04
N ASN A 35 8.76 -22.06 -14.54
CA ASN A 35 8.31 -23.42 -14.40
C ASN A 35 8.67 -23.99 -13.02
N PHE A 36 7.81 -24.86 -12.51
CA PHE A 36 8.14 -25.66 -11.32
C PHE A 36 9.08 -26.79 -11.71
N ASN A 37 10.34 -26.71 -11.28
CA ASN A 37 11.35 -27.75 -11.49
C ASN A 37 12.41 -27.69 -10.36
N LYS A 38 13.36 -28.64 -10.40
CA LYS A 38 14.45 -28.77 -9.41
C LYS A 38 15.69 -27.91 -9.70
N TYR A 39 15.71 -27.21 -10.81
CA TYR A 39 16.89 -26.44 -11.23
C TYR A 39 16.72 -24.96 -10.76
N ALA A 40 17.86 -24.33 -10.52
CA ALA A 40 17.87 -22.89 -10.20
C ALA A 40 17.24 -22.09 -11.36
N PRO A 41 16.29 -21.18 -11.09
CA PRO A 41 15.67 -20.36 -12.14
C PRO A 41 16.69 -19.41 -12.76
N VAL A 42 16.45 -19.05 -14.03
CA VAL A 42 17.33 -18.16 -14.80
C VAL A 42 17.26 -16.74 -14.21
N GLN A 43 18.43 -16.11 -14.08
CA GLN A 43 18.56 -14.69 -13.79
C GLN A 43 18.47 -13.90 -15.11
N PHE A 44 17.40 -13.16 -15.27
CA PHE A 44 17.12 -12.33 -16.44
C PHE A 44 17.67 -10.93 -16.27
N THR A 45 17.78 -10.14 -17.36
CA THR A 45 17.96 -8.69 -17.27
C THR A 45 16.68 -8.04 -16.71
N TYR A 46 16.79 -6.78 -16.22
CA TYR A 46 15.60 -6.06 -15.74
C TYR A 46 14.53 -5.93 -16.84
N GLU A 47 14.92 -5.68 -18.08
CA GLU A 47 13.99 -5.61 -19.20
C GLU A 47 13.22 -6.92 -19.41
N GLN A 48 13.95 -8.04 -19.45
CA GLN A 48 13.36 -9.38 -19.60
C GLN A 48 12.48 -9.74 -18.41
N PHE A 49 12.92 -9.43 -17.19
CA PHE A 49 12.17 -9.67 -15.98
C PHE A 49 10.83 -8.89 -15.98
N LEU A 50 10.87 -7.59 -16.28
CA LEU A 50 9.67 -6.76 -16.44
C LEU A 50 8.77 -7.27 -17.56
N GLY A 51 9.34 -7.76 -18.66
CA GLY A 51 8.59 -8.40 -19.73
C GLY A 51 7.80 -9.62 -19.25
N HIS A 52 8.42 -10.49 -18.44
CA HIS A 52 7.74 -11.64 -17.84
C HIS A 52 6.66 -11.21 -16.84
N LEU A 53 6.92 -10.21 -16.00
CA LEU A 53 5.93 -9.66 -15.08
C LEU A 53 4.70 -9.12 -15.81
N LYS A 54 4.94 -8.29 -16.84
CA LYS A 54 3.87 -7.69 -17.64
C LYS A 54 3.03 -8.75 -18.34
N LYS A 55 3.67 -9.74 -18.95
CA LYS A 55 2.97 -10.87 -19.58
C LYS A 55 2.10 -11.64 -18.58
N ASP A 56 2.64 -12.00 -17.44
CA ASP A 56 1.90 -12.76 -16.42
C ASP A 56 0.69 -12.01 -15.88
N ILE A 57 0.83 -10.69 -15.67
CA ILE A 57 -0.26 -9.90 -15.13
C ILE A 57 -1.33 -9.58 -16.19
N GLU A 58 -0.95 -9.35 -17.43
CA GLU A 58 -1.88 -9.15 -18.54
C GLU A 58 -2.71 -10.41 -18.80
N GLU A 59 -2.07 -11.59 -18.88
CA GLU A 59 -2.77 -12.87 -18.96
C GLU A 59 -3.72 -13.08 -17.77
N ALA A 60 -3.30 -12.72 -16.56
CA ALA A 60 -4.13 -12.84 -15.37
C ALA A 60 -5.36 -11.92 -15.44
N ILE A 61 -5.22 -10.69 -15.92
CA ILE A 61 -6.33 -9.74 -16.11
C ILE A 61 -7.33 -10.29 -17.13
N ASP A 62 -6.84 -10.85 -18.24
CA ASP A 62 -7.68 -11.47 -19.26
C ASP A 62 -8.50 -12.65 -18.71
N TYR A 63 -7.87 -13.54 -17.93
CA TYR A 63 -8.58 -14.65 -17.27
C TYR A 63 -9.57 -14.18 -16.20
N LEU A 64 -9.26 -13.09 -15.49
CA LEU A 64 -10.09 -12.55 -14.42
C LEU A 64 -11.22 -11.64 -14.93
N TYR A 65 -11.32 -11.39 -16.23
CA TYR A 65 -12.39 -10.57 -16.80
C TYR A 65 -13.80 -11.08 -16.46
N VAL A 66 -13.94 -12.40 -16.28
CA VAL A 66 -15.21 -13.05 -15.89
C VAL A 66 -15.43 -13.09 -14.36
N ASP A 67 -14.56 -12.49 -13.58
CA ASP A 67 -14.67 -12.43 -12.12
C ASP A 67 -16.02 -11.81 -11.71
N PRO A 68 -16.79 -12.45 -10.78
CA PRO A 68 -18.06 -11.89 -10.32
C PRO A 68 -18.00 -10.46 -9.81
N ILE A 69 -16.85 -10.00 -9.29
CA ILE A 69 -16.65 -8.63 -8.81
C ILE A 69 -16.81 -7.56 -9.91
N THR A 70 -16.72 -7.96 -11.19
CA THR A 70 -16.91 -7.05 -12.34
C THR A 70 -18.38 -6.77 -12.64
N ARG A 71 -19.31 -7.53 -12.05
CA ARG A 71 -20.75 -7.46 -12.34
C ARG A 71 -21.44 -6.52 -11.35
N ARG A 72 -21.54 -5.24 -11.70
CA ARG A 72 -22.15 -4.18 -10.86
C ARG A 72 -23.55 -4.52 -10.35
N GLU A 73 -24.41 -5.13 -11.16
CA GLU A 73 -25.80 -5.45 -10.79
C GLU A 73 -25.89 -6.39 -9.58
N SER A 74 -24.93 -7.29 -9.41
CA SER A 74 -24.88 -8.15 -8.23
C SER A 74 -24.31 -7.42 -7.01
N LEU A 75 -23.53 -6.36 -7.20
CA LEU A 75 -22.86 -5.64 -6.12
C LEU A 75 -23.78 -4.61 -5.44
N ASP A 76 -24.59 -3.88 -6.21
CA ASP A 76 -25.53 -2.90 -5.68
C ASP A 76 -26.59 -3.53 -4.76
N TYR A 77 -26.91 -4.79 -5.00
CA TYR A 77 -27.83 -5.56 -4.14
C TYR A 77 -27.20 -5.88 -2.77
N TYR A 78 -25.88 -6.01 -2.69
CA TYR A 78 -25.17 -6.44 -1.47
C TYR A 78 -24.54 -5.27 -0.69
N LEU A 79 -24.40 -4.09 -1.27
CA LEU A 79 -23.82 -2.89 -0.63
C LEU A 79 -24.44 -2.55 0.74
N PRO A 80 -25.78 -2.58 0.91
CA PRO A 80 -26.41 -2.26 2.18
C PRO A 80 -26.11 -3.29 3.29
N TYR A 81 -25.62 -4.46 2.95
CA TYR A 81 -25.39 -5.59 3.85
C TYR A 81 -23.92 -5.87 4.15
N VAL A 82 -23.00 -5.04 3.62
CA VAL A 82 -21.55 -5.20 3.85
C VAL A 82 -21.20 -5.18 5.35
N ASP A 83 -22.02 -4.55 6.18
CA ASP A 83 -21.87 -4.55 7.64
C ASP A 83 -22.25 -5.86 8.35
N GLN A 84 -22.91 -6.80 7.67
CA GLN A 84 -23.52 -7.92 8.38
C GLN A 84 -23.11 -9.32 7.93
N SER A 85 -22.42 -9.52 6.82
CA SER A 85 -22.11 -10.89 6.44
C SER A 85 -20.87 -11.06 5.56
N PHE A 86 -19.88 -11.74 6.10
CA PHE A 86 -18.89 -12.52 5.37
C PHE A 86 -19.52 -13.55 4.40
N LEU A 87 -20.82 -13.63 4.34
CA LEU A 87 -21.61 -14.68 3.71
C LEU A 87 -22.50 -14.19 2.56
N ALA A 88 -22.35 -12.94 2.10
CA ALA A 88 -23.11 -12.52 0.92
C ALA A 88 -22.60 -13.29 -0.31
N THR A 89 -23.42 -14.16 -0.80
CA THR A 89 -23.20 -14.90 -2.03
C THR A 89 -24.02 -14.28 -3.15
N ASP A 90 -23.51 -14.29 -4.37
CA ASP A 90 -24.31 -13.96 -5.53
C ASP A 90 -25.39 -15.05 -5.77
N GLN A 91 -26.29 -14.82 -6.73
CA GLN A 91 -27.34 -15.78 -7.09
C GLN A 91 -26.82 -17.17 -7.51
N TYR A 92 -25.52 -17.31 -7.71
CA TYR A 92 -24.83 -18.57 -8.07
C TYR A 92 -24.08 -19.19 -6.88
N GLY A 93 -24.23 -18.64 -5.67
CA GLY A 93 -23.55 -19.13 -4.48
C GLY A 93 -22.10 -18.66 -4.33
N ASN A 94 -21.63 -17.66 -5.14
CA ASN A 94 -20.29 -17.13 -5.00
C ASN A 94 -20.24 -16.03 -3.96
N ASN A 95 -19.27 -16.09 -3.06
CA ASN A 95 -19.06 -15.05 -2.07
C ASN A 95 -18.28 -13.87 -2.70
N ILE A 96 -18.97 -12.75 -2.96
CA ILE A 96 -18.38 -11.57 -3.60
C ILE A 96 -17.55 -10.77 -2.61
N ILE A 97 -17.96 -10.70 -1.35
CA ILE A 97 -17.26 -9.95 -0.30
C ILE A 97 -15.87 -10.53 -0.08
N ASP A 98 -15.73 -11.86 -0.07
CA ASP A 98 -14.45 -12.53 0.11
C ASP A 98 -13.50 -12.39 -1.11
N ARG A 99 -13.97 -11.82 -2.21
CA ARG A 99 -13.12 -11.60 -3.38
C ARG A 99 -11.93 -10.67 -3.09
N ARG A 100 -12.03 -9.77 -2.12
CA ARG A 100 -10.89 -8.94 -1.69
C ARG A 100 -9.75 -9.74 -1.03
N PHE A 101 -10.04 -10.93 -0.49
CA PHE A 101 -9.03 -11.84 0.06
C PHE A 101 -8.33 -12.68 -1.01
N ARG A 102 -8.64 -12.46 -2.26
CA ARG A 102 -8.05 -13.16 -3.40
C ARG A 102 -7.61 -12.15 -4.44
N MET A 103 -6.62 -12.53 -5.25
CA MET A 103 -6.26 -11.73 -6.41
C MET A 103 -7.46 -11.73 -7.38
N ASN A 104 -8.27 -10.68 -7.30
CA ASN A 104 -9.43 -10.45 -8.14
C ASN A 104 -9.07 -9.58 -9.35
N TYR A 105 -10.03 -9.33 -10.25
CA TYR A 105 -9.83 -8.54 -11.45
C TYR A 105 -9.24 -7.14 -11.18
N TYR A 106 -9.80 -6.40 -10.21
CA TYR A 106 -9.32 -5.07 -9.87
C TYR A 106 -7.97 -5.08 -9.13
N ALA A 107 -7.75 -6.08 -8.30
CA ALA A 107 -6.46 -6.29 -7.64
C ALA A 107 -5.32 -6.57 -8.65
N ALA A 108 -5.61 -7.36 -9.69
CA ALA A 108 -4.63 -7.62 -10.75
C ALA A 108 -4.29 -6.35 -11.54
N GLN A 109 -5.28 -5.52 -11.87
CA GLN A 109 -5.04 -4.22 -12.52
C GLN A 109 -4.23 -3.28 -11.62
N ALA A 110 -4.54 -3.19 -10.33
CA ALA A 110 -3.81 -2.35 -9.39
C ALA A 110 -2.35 -2.84 -9.18
N LEU A 111 -2.12 -4.15 -9.17
CA LEU A 111 -0.77 -4.70 -9.21
C LEU A 111 -0.03 -4.31 -10.50
N TYR A 112 -0.73 -4.33 -11.63
CA TYR A 112 -0.14 -3.90 -12.90
C TYR A 112 0.26 -2.43 -12.87
N VAL A 113 -0.56 -1.56 -12.28
CA VAL A 113 -0.20 -0.15 -12.05
C VAL A 113 1.10 -0.04 -11.26
N ARG A 114 1.27 -0.81 -10.17
CA ARG A 114 2.53 -0.82 -9.40
C ARG A 114 3.74 -1.26 -10.23
N ILE A 115 3.59 -2.28 -11.06
CA ILE A 115 4.66 -2.78 -11.94
C ILE A 115 5.06 -1.70 -12.96
N LEU A 116 4.10 -1.07 -13.61
CA LEU A 116 4.34 0.01 -14.57
C LEU A 116 5.00 1.23 -13.91
N MET A 117 4.59 1.61 -12.71
CA MET A 117 5.23 2.68 -11.94
C MET A 117 6.66 2.31 -11.52
N TRP A 118 6.96 1.04 -11.30
CA TRP A 118 8.32 0.57 -11.01
C TRP A 118 9.21 0.62 -12.26
N GLU A 119 8.69 0.23 -13.42
CA GLU A 119 9.36 0.41 -14.72
C GLU A 119 9.68 1.88 -14.98
N GLY A 120 8.71 2.77 -14.71
CA GLY A 120 8.89 4.22 -14.65
C GLY A 120 9.21 4.92 -15.96
N THR A 121 9.09 4.25 -17.12
CA THR A 121 9.18 4.92 -18.43
C THR A 121 7.97 5.81 -18.66
N ALA A 122 8.07 6.79 -19.57
CA ALA A 122 6.93 7.66 -19.90
C ALA A 122 5.73 6.86 -20.41
N GLU A 123 5.96 5.86 -21.26
CA GLU A 123 4.92 4.96 -21.76
C GLU A 123 4.27 4.15 -20.65
N ALA A 124 5.09 3.57 -19.74
CA ALA A 124 4.59 2.81 -18.61
C ALA A 124 3.75 3.69 -17.67
N ARG A 125 4.18 4.92 -17.38
CA ARG A 125 3.42 5.88 -16.57
C ARG A 125 2.08 6.27 -17.22
N GLY A 126 2.05 6.52 -18.53
CA GLY A 126 0.79 6.79 -19.24
C GLY A 126 -0.19 5.62 -19.18
N LYS A 127 0.31 4.39 -19.35
CA LYS A 127 -0.51 3.17 -19.17
C LYS A 127 -0.97 3.00 -17.72
N ALA A 128 -0.10 3.26 -16.75
CA ALA A 128 -0.43 3.22 -15.32
C ALA A 128 -1.53 4.21 -14.97
N LEU A 129 -1.45 5.45 -15.48
CA LEU A 129 -2.48 6.47 -15.31
C LEU A 129 -3.83 6.00 -15.83
N THR A 130 -3.88 5.52 -17.09
CA THR A 130 -5.11 5.02 -17.70
C THR A 130 -5.78 3.93 -16.85
N ILE A 131 -5.00 2.98 -16.37
CA ILE A 131 -5.51 1.87 -15.54
C ILE A 131 -5.94 2.40 -14.16
N ALA A 132 -5.16 3.27 -13.52
CA ALA A 132 -5.49 3.83 -12.21
C ALA A 132 -6.79 4.64 -12.24
N GLU A 133 -6.99 5.49 -13.25
CA GLU A 133 -8.23 6.25 -13.45
C GLU A 133 -9.44 5.34 -13.74
N ASN A 134 -9.21 4.26 -14.49
CA ASN A 134 -10.25 3.25 -14.69
C ASN A 134 -10.64 2.55 -13.38
N LEU A 135 -9.67 2.23 -12.53
CA LEU A 135 -9.92 1.65 -11.21
C LEU A 135 -10.68 2.62 -10.29
N ILE A 136 -10.26 3.88 -10.24
CA ILE A 136 -10.95 4.93 -9.47
C ILE A 136 -12.42 5.03 -9.86
N LYS A 137 -12.72 4.93 -11.15
CA LYS A 137 -14.08 5.06 -11.69
C LYS A 137 -14.92 3.79 -11.54
N ASN A 138 -14.33 2.61 -11.71
CA ASN A 138 -15.07 1.38 -11.97
C ASN A 138 -14.81 0.26 -10.96
N ALA A 139 -13.74 0.33 -10.13
CA ALA A 139 -13.50 -0.69 -9.14
C ALA A 139 -14.60 -0.69 -8.07
N TYR A 140 -14.80 -1.87 -7.49
CA TYR A 140 -15.72 -2.02 -6.37
C TYR A 140 -15.02 -1.67 -5.07
N TYR A 141 -15.38 -0.54 -4.49
CA TYR A 141 -14.97 -0.07 -3.18
C TYR A 141 -15.97 0.96 -2.65
N SER A 142 -15.93 1.22 -1.36
CA SER A 142 -16.57 2.38 -0.75
C SER A 142 -15.62 3.06 0.21
N TRP A 143 -15.76 4.36 0.35
CA TRP A 143 -14.98 5.11 1.32
C TRP A 143 -15.35 4.71 2.74
N ALA A 144 -14.36 4.71 3.62
CA ALA A 144 -14.62 4.66 5.05
C ALA A 144 -15.40 5.91 5.48
N PHE A 145 -16.23 5.76 6.49
CA PHE A 145 -16.99 6.84 7.09
C PHE A 145 -16.61 7.01 8.56
N GLU A 146 -16.75 8.21 9.09
CA GLU A 146 -16.23 8.56 10.41
C GLU A 146 -16.67 7.60 11.52
N ASN A 147 -17.95 7.24 11.57
CA ASN A 147 -18.45 6.33 12.61
C ASN A 147 -17.82 4.93 12.58
N SER A 148 -17.32 4.46 11.42
CA SER A 148 -16.65 3.16 11.30
C SER A 148 -15.22 3.21 11.84
N VAL A 149 -14.55 4.36 11.74
CA VAL A 149 -13.16 4.54 12.15
C VAL A 149 -13.01 5.17 13.53
N MET A 150 -14.05 5.81 14.04
CA MET A 150 -14.04 6.54 15.30
C MET A 150 -13.77 5.60 16.49
N VAL A 151 -12.70 5.85 17.22
CA VAL A 151 -12.35 5.13 18.44
C VAL A 151 -13.14 5.68 19.62
N LYS A 152 -14.05 4.87 20.19
CA LYS A 152 -14.86 5.21 21.37
C LYS A 152 -14.30 4.49 22.60
N ASN A 153 -14.28 5.16 23.75
CA ASN A 153 -13.88 4.60 25.05
C ASN A 153 -12.49 3.93 25.05
N ASN A 154 -11.58 4.35 24.17
CA ASN A 154 -10.28 3.72 23.92
C ASN A 154 -10.36 2.26 23.40
N GLU A 155 -11.52 1.82 22.92
CA GLU A 155 -11.75 0.48 22.36
C GLU A 155 -11.41 0.46 20.86
N TRP A 156 -10.16 0.78 20.51
CA TRP A 156 -9.69 0.87 19.12
C TRP A 156 -9.91 -0.41 18.32
N TRP A 157 -9.97 -1.56 18.99
CA TRP A 157 -10.21 -2.86 18.35
C TRP A 157 -11.65 -3.05 17.84
N LYS A 158 -12.56 -2.14 18.15
CA LYS A 158 -13.92 -2.10 17.64
C LYS A 158 -14.10 -1.15 16.45
N SER A 159 -13.01 -0.54 15.97
CA SER A 159 -13.03 0.45 14.90
C SER A 159 -12.29 -0.06 13.66
N ASP A 160 -12.78 0.28 12.46
CA ASP A 160 -12.14 -0.06 11.19
C ASP A 160 -10.97 0.90 10.91
N LEU A 161 -9.84 0.66 11.54
CA LEU A 161 -8.63 1.48 11.38
C LEU A 161 -7.83 1.11 10.12
N LEU A 162 -8.23 0.07 9.41
CA LEU A 162 -7.62 -0.37 8.16
C LEU A 162 -8.31 0.20 6.92
N PHE A 163 -9.47 0.85 7.08
CA PHE A 163 -10.31 1.32 5.96
C PHE A 163 -10.66 0.17 5.00
N GLN A 164 -11.16 -0.93 5.55
CA GLN A 164 -11.29 -2.22 4.86
C GLN A 164 -12.10 -2.15 3.55
N ASN A 165 -13.08 -1.25 3.47
CA ASN A 165 -13.92 -1.10 2.28
C ASN A 165 -13.19 -0.47 1.08
N GLU A 166 -11.99 0.06 1.31
CA GLU A 166 -11.09 0.62 0.29
C GLU A 166 -10.08 -0.40 -0.22
N HIS A 167 -10.08 -1.63 0.31
CA HIS A 167 -9.14 -2.67 -0.11
C HIS A 167 -9.56 -3.28 -1.45
N LEU A 168 -8.68 -3.21 -2.42
CA LEU A 168 -8.76 -3.98 -3.67
C LEU A 168 -8.21 -5.39 -3.47
N PHE A 169 -7.17 -5.52 -2.63
CA PHE A 169 -6.61 -6.79 -2.22
C PHE A 169 -6.12 -6.73 -0.78
N THR A 170 -6.49 -7.73 0.00
CA THR A 170 -6.06 -7.90 1.38
C THR A 170 -5.67 -9.35 1.65
N MET A 171 -4.78 -9.57 2.59
CA MET A 171 -4.39 -10.90 3.03
C MET A 171 -5.00 -11.18 4.41
N ALA A 172 -5.73 -12.27 4.53
CA ALA A 172 -6.18 -12.78 5.83
C ALA A 172 -5.07 -13.64 6.45
N VAL A 173 -4.75 -13.36 7.72
CA VAL A 173 -3.73 -14.10 8.47
C VAL A 173 -4.37 -14.69 9.72
N GLU A 174 -4.65 -15.98 9.71
CA GLU A 174 -5.39 -16.68 10.77
C GLU A 174 -4.77 -16.48 12.17
N LYS A 175 -3.45 -16.54 12.25
CA LYS A 175 -2.70 -16.40 13.52
C LYS A 175 -1.94 -15.08 13.61
N PHE A 176 -2.57 -14.00 13.16
CA PHE A 176 -1.89 -12.71 13.06
C PHE A 176 -1.38 -12.20 14.42
N GLU A 177 -2.12 -12.44 15.49
CA GLU A 177 -1.72 -12.09 16.83
C GLU A 177 -0.43 -12.82 17.28
N GLU A 178 -0.31 -14.12 16.96
CA GLU A 178 0.90 -14.92 17.27
C GLU A 178 2.14 -14.34 16.58
N TYR A 179 2.01 -13.93 15.32
CA TYR A 179 3.12 -13.32 14.56
C TYR A 179 3.51 -11.93 15.04
N GLN A 180 2.59 -11.22 15.69
CA GLN A 180 2.88 -9.92 16.29
C GLN A 180 3.49 -10.01 17.68
N THR A 181 3.50 -11.19 18.29
CA THR A 181 3.99 -11.39 19.65
C THR A 181 5.45 -11.79 19.62
N HIS A 182 6.28 -11.17 20.45
CA HIS A 182 7.67 -11.59 20.62
C HIS A 182 7.77 -13.04 21.10
N SER A 183 8.83 -13.73 20.72
CA SER A 183 9.11 -15.14 21.06
C SER A 183 9.04 -15.46 22.57
N GLN A 184 9.07 -14.45 23.43
CA GLN A 184 8.89 -14.58 24.87
C GLN A 184 7.45 -14.35 25.35
N GLY A 185 6.50 -14.19 24.42
CA GLY A 185 5.06 -14.27 24.71
C GLY A 185 4.41 -13.10 25.45
N THR A 186 5.14 -12.00 25.70
CA THR A 186 4.66 -10.96 26.64
C THR A 186 4.32 -9.62 26.01
N ARG A 187 4.66 -9.36 24.73
CA ARG A 187 4.37 -8.07 24.08
C ARG A 187 4.19 -8.18 22.57
N ASN A 188 3.23 -7.41 22.08
CA ASN A 188 2.97 -7.19 20.66
C ASN A 188 3.93 -6.13 20.10
N TRP A 189 4.40 -6.31 18.86
CA TRP A 189 5.27 -5.36 18.13
C TRP A 189 4.68 -3.95 18.03
N PHE A 190 3.37 -3.83 18.07
CA PHE A 190 2.64 -2.56 18.00
C PHE A 190 2.23 -2.02 19.39
N ASP A 191 2.65 -2.66 20.48
CA ASP A 191 2.39 -2.18 21.84
C ASP A 191 3.48 -1.23 22.32
N ALA A 192 3.30 0.05 22.09
CA ALA A 192 4.21 1.11 22.50
C ALA A 192 3.98 1.61 23.94
N SER A 193 3.25 0.88 24.78
CA SER A 193 2.93 1.31 26.16
C SER A 193 4.18 1.52 27.04
N SER A 194 5.31 0.90 26.71
CA SER A 194 6.60 1.08 27.37
C SER A 194 7.76 0.96 26.39
N PRO A 195 7.95 1.93 25.48
CA PRO A 195 9.10 1.95 24.60
C PRO A 195 10.37 2.15 25.42
N GLY A 196 11.40 1.41 25.14
CA GLY A 196 12.69 1.50 25.83
C GLY A 196 13.03 0.33 26.76
N ASN A 197 12.14 -0.63 26.94
CA ASN A 197 12.50 -1.94 27.47
C ASN A 197 12.99 -2.85 26.34
N THR A 198 13.68 -3.92 26.65
CA THR A 198 14.39 -4.91 25.82
C THR A 198 13.73 -5.39 24.52
N TYR A 199 12.53 -4.92 24.18
CA TYR A 199 11.77 -5.37 23.02
C TYR A 199 11.66 -4.24 21.98
N GLN A 200 11.88 -4.58 20.71
CA GLN A 200 11.64 -3.69 19.60
C GLN A 200 10.13 -3.55 19.40
N VAL A 201 9.62 -2.31 19.43
CA VAL A 201 8.23 -1.98 19.17
C VAL A 201 8.14 -0.91 18.07
N VAL A 202 7.08 -0.95 17.28
CA VAL A 202 6.82 0.04 16.24
C VAL A 202 6.03 1.19 16.85
N TYR A 203 6.61 2.38 16.86
CA TYR A 203 5.98 3.60 17.37
C TYR A 203 6.50 4.83 16.62
N LEU A 204 5.79 5.92 16.77
CA LEU A 204 6.27 7.25 16.38
C LEU A 204 6.55 8.08 17.64
N THR A 205 7.63 8.84 17.65
CA THR A 205 7.76 9.90 18.64
C THR A 205 6.72 10.97 18.37
N GLN A 206 6.36 11.73 19.42
CA GLN A 206 5.40 12.83 19.26
C GLN A 206 5.79 13.76 18.12
N SER A 207 7.05 14.23 18.10
CA SER A 207 7.54 15.15 17.05
C SER A 207 7.46 14.55 15.64
N LYS A 208 7.65 13.23 15.49
CA LYS A 208 7.53 12.58 14.17
C LYS A 208 6.08 12.38 13.74
N ALA A 209 5.19 12.08 14.66
CA ALA A 209 3.77 12.01 14.37
C ALA A 209 3.23 13.39 13.95
N GLU A 210 3.59 14.43 14.71
CA GLU A 210 3.22 15.82 14.42
C GLU A 210 3.79 16.30 13.07
N GLU A 211 5.05 15.98 12.76
CA GLU A 211 5.66 16.26 11.46
C GLU A 211 4.92 15.59 10.30
N ILE A 212 4.61 14.29 10.42
CA ILE A 212 3.96 13.52 9.34
C ILE A 212 2.55 14.05 9.09
N TYR A 213 1.79 14.30 10.15
CA TYR A 213 0.38 14.68 10.06
C TYR A 213 0.12 16.18 10.11
N GLU A 214 1.17 17.00 10.22
CA GLU A 214 1.09 18.47 10.22
C GLU A 214 0.20 19.01 11.35
N THR A 215 0.47 18.53 12.58
CA THR A 215 -0.20 18.97 13.80
C THR A 215 0.72 19.90 14.63
N PRO A 216 0.20 20.90 15.32
CA PRO A 216 -1.17 21.41 15.23
C PRO A 216 -1.47 22.03 13.86
N GLY A 217 -2.69 21.82 13.37
CA GLY A 217 -3.16 22.36 12.09
C GLY A 217 -4.07 21.38 11.36
N ILE A 218 -3.85 21.17 10.07
CA ILE A 218 -4.65 20.27 9.22
C ILE A 218 -4.79 18.86 9.84
N GLY A 219 -3.73 18.34 10.43
CA GLY A 219 -3.72 17.03 11.06
C GLY A 219 -4.66 16.87 12.25
N ASP A 220 -5.12 17.96 12.86
CA ASP A 220 -6.02 17.92 14.02
C ASP A 220 -7.40 17.34 13.67
N SER A 221 -7.79 17.32 12.39
CA SER A 221 -9.01 16.69 11.87
C SER A 221 -8.76 15.38 11.13
N ASP A 222 -7.51 15.01 10.84
CA ASP A 222 -7.16 13.83 10.05
C ASP A 222 -7.41 12.53 10.85
N TRP A 223 -8.33 11.69 10.40
CA TRP A 223 -8.68 10.43 11.06
C TRP A 223 -7.49 9.47 11.20
N ARG A 224 -6.52 9.54 10.28
CA ARG A 224 -5.30 8.74 10.33
C ARG A 224 -4.43 9.10 11.54
N PHE A 225 -4.41 10.38 11.92
CA PHE A 225 -3.75 10.85 13.14
C PHE A 225 -4.60 10.56 14.38
N ILE A 226 -5.87 10.96 14.35
CA ILE A 226 -6.74 10.94 15.54
C ILE A 226 -7.05 9.50 15.99
N TYR A 227 -7.26 8.58 15.04
CA TYR A 227 -7.77 7.23 15.35
C TYR A 227 -6.74 6.11 15.13
N CYS A 228 -5.86 6.22 14.11
CA CYS A 228 -4.89 5.17 13.83
C CYS A 228 -3.61 5.27 14.67
N LEU A 229 -3.40 6.41 15.33
CA LEU A 229 -2.30 6.67 16.25
C LEU A 229 -2.85 6.97 17.63
N LEU A 230 -2.47 6.20 18.64
CA LEU A 230 -2.88 6.46 20.02
C LEU A 230 -1.69 6.90 20.86
N PRO A 231 -1.81 8.02 21.61
CA PRO A 231 -0.78 8.45 22.53
C PRO A 231 -0.54 7.41 23.60
N GLN A 232 0.73 7.11 23.87
CA GLN A 232 1.18 6.06 24.78
C GLN A 232 2.14 6.62 25.82
N GLY A 233 2.28 5.88 26.94
CA GLY A 233 3.16 6.25 28.05
C GLY A 233 2.54 7.31 28.98
N SER A 234 3.11 7.44 30.19
CA SER A 234 2.63 8.39 31.20
C SER A 234 2.78 9.86 30.80
N SER A 235 3.77 10.17 29.96
CA SER A 235 4.02 11.53 29.42
C SER A 235 3.44 11.75 28.04
N ARG A 236 2.79 10.74 27.44
CA ARG A 236 2.24 10.78 26.06
C ARG A 236 3.25 11.19 24.97
N ASN A 237 4.52 10.87 25.18
CA ASN A 237 5.61 11.28 24.26
C ASN A 237 5.73 10.36 23.01
N TYR A 238 4.90 9.32 22.93
CA TYR A 238 4.91 8.35 21.87
C TYR A 238 3.50 8.12 21.34
N TYR A 239 3.42 7.77 20.06
CA TYR A 239 2.20 7.31 19.43
C TYR A 239 2.37 5.86 18.98
N GLY A 240 1.54 4.97 19.50
CA GLY A 240 1.44 3.58 19.05
C GLY A 240 0.59 3.50 17.78
N LEU A 241 1.07 2.71 16.82
CA LEU A 241 0.31 2.39 15.61
C LEU A 241 -0.71 1.29 15.95
N VAL A 242 -1.97 1.64 16.05
CA VAL A 242 -3.02 0.66 16.39
C VAL A 242 -3.71 0.04 15.18
N LYS A 243 -3.52 0.60 14.01
CA LYS A 243 -4.22 0.16 12.80
C LYS A 243 -3.91 -1.31 12.40
N LEU A 244 -2.71 -1.82 12.68
CA LEU A 244 -2.34 -3.22 12.46
C LEU A 244 -2.26 -4.04 13.76
N ARG A 245 -2.45 -3.40 14.91
CA ARG A 245 -2.36 -4.06 16.21
C ARG A 245 -3.52 -5.03 16.39
N GLN A 246 -3.21 -6.23 16.86
CA GLN A 246 -4.22 -7.22 17.21
C GLN A 246 -4.60 -7.11 18.69
N HIS A 247 -5.83 -7.46 19.01
CA HIS A 247 -6.37 -7.50 20.37
C HIS A 247 -7.19 -8.78 20.56
N PRO A 248 -7.13 -9.45 21.74
CA PRO A 248 -7.88 -10.69 21.96
C PRO A 248 -9.40 -10.58 21.76
N GLU A 249 -9.95 -9.39 22.05
CA GLU A 249 -11.39 -9.11 21.84
C GLU A 249 -11.72 -8.62 20.42
N HIS A 250 -10.74 -8.65 19.52
CA HIS A 250 -10.92 -8.21 18.13
C HIS A 250 -11.66 -9.28 17.33
N THR A 251 -12.96 -9.19 17.29
CA THR A 251 -13.85 -10.17 16.63
C THR A 251 -14.39 -9.69 15.29
N GLU A 252 -14.13 -8.42 14.95
CA GLU A 252 -14.65 -7.79 13.75
C GLU A 252 -14.02 -8.34 12.47
N SER A 253 -14.71 -8.14 11.35
CA SER A 253 -14.29 -8.66 10.05
C SER A 253 -12.93 -8.14 9.56
N TYR A 254 -12.53 -6.97 10.01
CA TYR A 254 -11.23 -6.35 9.70
C TYR A 254 -10.08 -6.80 10.63
N SER A 255 -10.38 -7.65 11.62
CA SER A 255 -9.34 -8.31 12.39
C SER A 255 -8.56 -9.29 11.51
N ARG A 256 -7.26 -9.46 11.81
CA ARG A 256 -6.38 -10.40 11.12
C ARG A 256 -6.20 -10.13 9.61
N MET A 257 -6.38 -8.87 9.20
CA MET A 257 -6.17 -8.44 7.83
C MET A 257 -4.86 -7.66 7.67
N ILE A 258 -4.20 -7.88 6.53
CA ILE A 258 -3.08 -7.04 6.08
C ILE A 258 -3.50 -6.41 4.75
N PRO A 259 -3.64 -5.08 4.67
CA PRO A 259 -3.94 -4.41 3.41
C PRO A 259 -2.77 -4.58 2.44
N MET A 260 -3.02 -5.18 1.30
CA MET A 260 -2.00 -5.40 0.28
C MET A 260 -2.04 -4.32 -0.80
N ILE A 261 -3.24 -3.98 -1.29
CA ILE A 261 -3.46 -2.91 -2.26
C ILE A 261 -4.77 -2.21 -1.91
N ARG A 262 -4.72 -0.88 -1.76
CA ARG A 262 -5.90 -0.04 -1.49
C ARG A 262 -6.16 0.93 -2.63
N ILE A 263 -7.42 1.32 -2.81
CA ILE A 263 -7.81 2.26 -3.88
C ILE A 263 -7.13 3.63 -3.72
N THR A 264 -6.85 4.07 -2.50
CA THR A 264 -6.16 5.33 -2.21
C THR A 264 -4.81 5.44 -2.91
N GLU A 265 -4.08 4.31 -3.05
CA GLU A 265 -2.83 4.29 -3.81
C GLU A 265 -3.04 4.63 -5.28
N MET A 266 -4.17 4.21 -5.86
CA MET A 266 -4.48 4.54 -7.26
C MET A 266 -4.75 6.05 -7.45
N TYR A 267 -5.39 6.69 -6.47
CA TYR A 267 -5.54 8.16 -6.45
C TYR A 267 -4.18 8.86 -6.42
N TYR A 268 -3.28 8.42 -5.55
CA TYR A 268 -1.94 9.02 -5.44
C TYR A 268 -1.08 8.78 -6.68
N ILE A 269 -1.14 7.59 -7.27
CA ILE A 269 -0.44 7.28 -8.52
C ILE A 269 -1.01 8.11 -9.67
N ALA A 270 -2.33 8.23 -9.78
CA ALA A 270 -2.95 9.09 -10.79
C ALA A 270 -2.52 10.55 -10.63
N ALA A 271 -2.52 11.08 -9.39
CA ALA A 271 -2.01 12.42 -9.11
C ALA A 271 -0.53 12.57 -9.49
N GLU A 272 0.32 11.58 -9.16
CA GLU A 272 1.74 11.57 -9.53
C GLU A 272 1.92 11.61 -11.05
N CYS A 273 1.21 10.77 -11.80
CA CYS A 273 1.29 10.73 -13.26
C CYS A 273 0.77 12.03 -13.90
N ARG A 274 -0.29 12.64 -13.34
CA ARG A 274 -0.82 13.93 -13.82
C ARG A 274 0.14 15.11 -13.59
N MET A 275 1.12 14.96 -12.69
CA MET A 275 2.16 15.96 -12.45
C MET A 275 3.44 15.73 -13.26
N GLU A 276 3.50 14.70 -14.10
CA GLU A 276 4.62 14.50 -15.03
C GLU A 276 4.47 15.39 -16.27
N ALA A 277 5.58 15.92 -16.76
CA ALA A 277 5.59 16.75 -17.96
C ALA A 277 5.19 15.92 -19.20
N GLY A 278 4.26 16.43 -19.98
CA GLY A 278 3.82 15.78 -21.22
C GLY A 278 2.32 15.93 -21.47
N PRO A 279 1.75 15.10 -22.36
CA PRO A 279 0.35 15.23 -22.77
C PRO A 279 -0.65 14.90 -21.65
N ASP A 280 -0.22 14.16 -20.64
CA ASP A 280 -1.06 13.74 -19.51
C ASP A 280 -1.03 14.74 -18.35
N TYR A 281 -0.23 15.81 -18.45
CA TYR A 281 -0.14 16.81 -17.38
C TYR A 281 -1.46 17.50 -17.12
N ASP A 282 -1.94 17.38 -15.87
CA ASP A 282 -3.16 18.06 -15.41
C ASP A 282 -3.08 18.29 -13.88
N LYS A 283 -2.58 19.46 -13.49
CA LYS A 283 -2.45 19.86 -12.08
C LYS A 283 -3.79 19.96 -11.37
N ALA A 284 -4.84 20.39 -12.06
CA ALA A 284 -6.17 20.53 -11.44
C ALA A 284 -6.72 19.15 -11.04
N LEU A 285 -6.60 18.18 -11.93
CA LEU A 285 -7.03 16.81 -11.67
C LEU A 285 -6.15 16.10 -10.62
N ALA A 286 -4.84 16.37 -10.62
CA ALA A 286 -3.94 15.88 -9.57
C ALA A 286 -4.36 16.36 -8.18
N LEU A 287 -4.67 17.65 -8.05
CA LEU A 287 -5.17 18.23 -6.79
C LEU A 287 -6.53 17.66 -6.40
N GLU A 288 -7.44 17.44 -7.36
CA GLU A 288 -8.74 16.81 -7.07
C GLU A 288 -8.59 15.38 -6.56
N TYR A 289 -7.66 14.58 -7.10
CA TYR A 289 -7.37 13.26 -6.56
C TYR A 289 -6.87 13.30 -5.12
N LEU A 290 -5.97 14.22 -4.80
CA LEU A 290 -5.47 14.40 -3.43
C LEU A 290 -6.60 14.87 -2.50
N ASN A 291 -7.35 15.90 -2.88
CA ASN A 291 -8.43 16.45 -2.08
C ASN A 291 -9.57 15.44 -1.87
N THR A 292 -9.85 14.59 -2.86
CA THR A 292 -10.81 13.49 -2.71
C THR A 292 -10.43 12.56 -1.56
N VAL A 293 -9.18 12.11 -1.49
CA VAL A 293 -8.73 11.26 -0.38
C VAL A 293 -8.75 12.04 0.93
N ARG A 294 -8.30 13.29 0.95
CA ARG A 294 -8.25 14.15 2.14
C ARG A 294 -9.64 14.36 2.75
N ARG A 295 -10.68 14.63 1.94
CA ARG A 295 -12.08 14.70 2.41
C ARG A 295 -12.50 13.40 3.10
N HIS A 296 -12.14 12.26 2.55
CA HIS A 296 -12.45 10.93 3.12
C HIS A 296 -11.49 10.51 4.25
N ARG A 297 -10.66 11.43 4.71
CA ARG A 297 -9.83 11.30 5.94
C ARG A 297 -10.20 12.35 6.99
N GLY A 298 -11.37 13.02 6.84
CA GLY A 298 -11.88 13.98 7.80
C GLY A 298 -11.33 15.40 7.66
N ILE A 299 -10.50 15.65 6.64
CA ILE A 299 -10.00 17.01 6.36
C ILE A 299 -11.12 17.82 5.72
N ALA A 300 -11.43 18.96 6.31
CA ALA A 300 -12.52 19.80 5.86
C ALA A 300 -12.27 20.41 4.46
N GLU A 301 -13.35 20.66 3.71
CA GLU A 301 -13.28 21.31 2.39
C GLU A 301 -12.56 22.66 2.42
N ALA A 302 -12.69 23.40 3.51
CA ALA A 302 -11.98 24.67 3.70
C ALA A 302 -10.45 24.53 3.76
N GLU A 303 -9.95 23.31 4.01
CA GLU A 303 -8.53 22.96 4.12
C GLU A 303 -8.03 22.19 2.89
N GLU A 304 -8.78 22.23 1.78
CA GLU A 304 -8.34 21.63 0.52
C GLU A 304 -7.08 22.30 -0.04
N LEU A 305 -6.28 21.51 -0.73
CA LEU A 305 -5.10 22.01 -1.43
C LEU A 305 -5.53 22.95 -2.54
N PRO A 306 -5.07 24.22 -2.51
CA PRO A 306 -5.52 25.21 -3.47
C PRO A 306 -4.81 25.10 -4.82
N PHE A 307 -5.46 25.51 -5.89
CA PHE A 307 -4.93 25.45 -7.25
C PHE A 307 -3.67 26.31 -7.50
N ASN A 308 -3.42 27.30 -6.66
CA ASN A 308 -2.27 28.22 -6.81
C ASN A 308 -0.94 27.63 -6.31
N LEU A 309 -0.92 26.39 -5.83
CA LEU A 309 0.32 25.67 -5.52
C LEU A 309 1.20 25.56 -6.77
N THR A 310 2.52 25.68 -6.59
CA THR A 310 3.47 25.34 -7.65
C THR A 310 3.48 23.85 -7.90
N ASP A 311 3.97 23.43 -9.06
CA ASP A 311 4.08 22.00 -9.39
C ASP A 311 4.94 21.24 -8.38
N GLN A 312 6.00 21.86 -7.88
CA GLN A 312 6.84 21.24 -6.85
C GLN A 312 6.06 21.07 -5.55
N GLN A 313 5.29 22.06 -5.14
CA GLN A 313 4.45 21.96 -3.93
C GLN A 313 3.40 20.84 -4.09
N VAL A 314 2.78 20.67 -5.27
CA VAL A 314 1.85 19.56 -5.49
C VAL A 314 2.56 18.20 -5.40
N LYS A 315 3.77 18.06 -5.95
CA LYS A 315 4.59 16.85 -5.81
C LYS A 315 4.97 16.58 -4.35
N ASP A 316 5.25 17.63 -3.59
CA ASP A 316 5.52 17.51 -2.14
C ASP A 316 4.27 17.06 -1.38
N GLU A 317 3.08 17.56 -1.74
CA GLU A 317 1.82 17.12 -1.14
C GLU A 317 1.49 15.65 -1.47
N ILE A 318 1.74 15.18 -2.71
CA ILE A 318 1.62 13.76 -3.07
C ILE A 318 2.50 12.92 -2.13
N TYR A 319 3.74 13.32 -1.93
CA TYR A 319 4.67 12.63 -1.04
C TYR A 319 4.19 12.61 0.41
N LYS A 320 3.69 13.75 0.94
CA LYS A 320 3.13 13.82 2.29
C LYS A 320 1.93 12.88 2.45
N GLU A 321 1.03 12.86 1.49
CA GLU A 321 -0.15 11.99 1.54
C GLU A 321 0.23 10.50 1.48
N TYR A 322 1.22 10.11 0.68
CA TYR A 322 1.79 8.74 0.73
C TYR A 322 2.30 8.40 2.14
N ARG A 323 3.03 9.30 2.79
CA ARG A 323 3.54 9.07 4.14
C ARG A 323 2.40 8.90 5.15
N LYS A 324 1.41 9.81 5.15
CA LYS A 324 0.26 9.74 6.05
C LYS A 324 -0.52 8.45 5.89
N GLU A 325 -0.77 8.04 4.67
CA GLU A 325 -1.63 6.91 4.35
C GLU A 325 -1.00 5.56 4.67
N PHE A 326 0.28 5.39 4.37
CA PHE A 326 0.97 4.10 4.42
C PHE A 326 1.88 3.91 5.64
N VAL A 327 1.74 4.75 6.70
CA VAL A 327 2.45 4.52 7.95
C VAL A 327 2.16 3.11 8.47
N GLY A 328 3.22 2.33 8.72
CA GLY A 328 3.14 0.96 9.23
C GLY A 328 2.82 -0.13 8.22
N GLU A 329 2.50 0.21 6.96
CA GLU A 329 2.14 -0.78 5.92
C GLU A 329 3.32 -1.26 5.06
N GLY A 330 4.54 -0.77 5.31
CA GLY A 330 5.74 -1.18 4.57
C GLY A 330 5.87 -0.62 3.15
N GLN A 331 4.85 0.10 2.64
CA GLN A 331 4.84 0.58 1.25
C GLN A 331 5.72 1.81 1.01
N ILE A 332 5.94 2.63 2.03
CA ILE A 332 6.67 3.89 1.88
C ILE A 332 8.15 3.68 1.54
N PHE A 333 8.77 2.60 2.04
CA PHE A 333 10.14 2.24 1.69
C PHE A 333 10.29 1.95 0.19
N PHE A 334 9.33 1.24 -0.39
CA PHE A 334 9.31 0.95 -1.83
C PHE A 334 8.99 2.20 -2.67
N TYR A 335 8.23 3.16 -2.12
CA TYR A 335 8.06 4.47 -2.75
C TYR A 335 9.39 5.20 -2.84
N TYR A 336 10.16 5.30 -1.74
CA TYR A 336 11.48 5.92 -1.73
C TYR A 336 12.43 5.28 -2.74
N LYS A 337 12.50 3.95 -2.74
CA LYS A 337 13.34 3.18 -3.65
C LYS A 337 12.95 3.40 -5.12
N ARG A 338 11.64 3.40 -5.42
CA ARG A 338 11.13 3.66 -6.77
C ARG A 338 11.47 5.07 -7.26
N LYS A 339 11.39 6.06 -6.37
CA LYS A 339 11.74 7.45 -6.66
C LYS A 339 13.23 7.71 -6.68
N GLY A 340 14.07 6.76 -6.24
CA GLY A 340 15.52 6.95 -6.14
C GLY A 340 15.91 8.04 -5.16
N MET A 341 15.20 8.15 -4.02
CA MET A 341 15.47 9.18 -3.02
C MET A 341 16.81 8.90 -2.31
N GLU A 342 17.77 9.80 -2.43
CA GLU A 342 19.08 9.70 -1.77
C GLU A 342 19.01 10.01 -0.27
N THR A 343 17.98 10.74 0.15
CA THR A 343 17.73 11.05 1.55
C THR A 343 16.29 10.68 1.93
N ILE A 344 16.14 9.99 3.06
CA ILE A 344 14.83 9.60 3.58
C ILE A 344 14.69 10.00 5.05
N PRO A 345 13.49 10.28 5.54
CA PRO A 345 13.26 10.65 6.93
C PRO A 345 13.71 9.54 7.90
N GLY A 346 14.48 9.92 8.91
CA GLY A 346 14.93 9.00 9.97
C GLY A 346 16.20 8.23 9.65
N TYR A 347 16.80 8.41 8.48
CA TYR A 347 18.11 7.87 8.14
C TYR A 347 19.12 9.01 7.92
N ASN A 348 20.27 8.93 8.58
CA ASN A 348 21.30 9.98 8.55
C ASN A 348 22.39 9.76 7.47
N GLY A 349 22.32 8.65 6.74
CA GLY A 349 23.22 8.32 5.62
C GLY A 349 22.61 8.67 4.27
N GLU A 350 23.38 8.42 3.23
CA GLU A 350 22.91 8.45 1.86
C GLU A 350 22.29 7.10 1.49
N MET A 351 21.12 7.12 0.88
CA MET A 351 20.41 5.94 0.41
C MET A 351 20.91 5.57 -0.99
N THR A 352 21.76 4.59 -1.07
CA THR A 352 22.27 4.02 -2.32
C THR A 352 21.57 2.68 -2.64
N ASP A 353 21.96 2.04 -3.73
CA ASP A 353 21.43 0.69 -4.04
C ASP A 353 21.71 -0.32 -2.91
N LEU A 354 22.81 -0.15 -2.16
CA LEU A 354 23.17 -1.03 -1.05
C LEU A 354 22.15 -0.95 0.10
N GLU A 355 21.74 0.27 0.47
CA GLU A 355 20.77 0.50 1.54
C GLU A 355 19.35 0.11 1.11
N TYR A 356 19.06 0.20 -0.19
CA TYR A 356 17.76 -0.15 -0.75
C TYR A 356 17.57 -1.63 -1.06
N GLN A 357 18.64 -2.42 -1.14
CA GLN A 357 18.55 -3.85 -1.44
C GLN A 357 18.70 -4.69 -0.17
N TYR A 358 17.78 -5.64 0.03
CA TYR A 358 18.03 -6.68 1.02
C TYR A 358 19.21 -7.54 0.58
N PRO A 359 20.07 -7.98 1.52
CA PRO A 359 21.15 -8.88 1.20
C PRO A 359 20.61 -10.18 0.59
N MET A 360 21.23 -10.63 -0.50
CA MET A 360 20.86 -11.90 -1.12
C MET A 360 21.19 -13.06 -0.17
N PRO A 361 20.28 -14.05 -0.01
CA PRO A 361 20.56 -15.22 0.79
C PRO A 361 21.82 -15.96 0.34
N ASP A 362 22.63 -16.46 1.28
CA ASP A 362 23.89 -17.15 0.99
C ASP A 362 23.69 -18.35 0.06
N ASP A 363 22.61 -19.10 0.20
CA ASP A 363 22.27 -20.23 -0.67
C ASP A 363 22.00 -19.80 -2.12
N GLU A 364 21.42 -18.63 -2.34
CA GLU A 364 21.21 -18.09 -3.69
C GLU A 364 22.56 -17.73 -4.36
N ILE A 365 23.52 -17.25 -3.59
CA ILE A 365 24.86 -16.95 -4.09
C ILE A 365 25.61 -18.25 -4.38
N ALA A 366 25.63 -19.19 -3.43
CA ALA A 366 26.44 -20.40 -3.51
C ALA A 366 25.88 -21.43 -4.49
N LEU A 367 24.56 -21.64 -4.51
CA LEU A 367 23.89 -22.68 -5.28
C LEU A 367 23.17 -22.14 -6.51
N GLY A 368 22.71 -20.91 -6.45
CA GLY A 368 21.99 -20.26 -7.54
C GLY A 368 22.89 -19.70 -8.64
N GLY A 369 24.22 -19.58 -8.41
CA GLY A 369 25.17 -19.03 -9.38
C GLY A 369 24.86 -17.57 -9.73
N ARG A 370 24.45 -16.76 -8.74
CA ARG A 370 24.09 -15.36 -8.94
C ARG A 370 25.32 -14.46 -9.06
N ILE A 371 25.16 -13.37 -9.84
CA ILE A 371 26.19 -12.37 -10.07
C ILE A 371 25.76 -11.07 -9.39
#